data_d8c7d87cefa39b575ea8687c0862d685
#
_entry.id   d8c7d87cefa39b575ea8687c0862d685
#
_cell.length_a   1.000
_cell.length_b   1.000
_cell.length_c   1.000
_cell.angle_alpha   90.00
_cell.angle_beta   90.00
_cell.angle_gamma   90.00
#
_symmetry.space_group_name_H-M   'P 1'
#
loop_
_entity.id
_entity.type
_entity.pdbx_description
1 polymer ?
#
loop_
_entity_poly.entity_id
_entity_poly.type
_entity_poly.pdbx_seq_one_letter_code
_entity_poly.pdbx_strand_id
1 'polypeptide(L)'
;RKLPQPEIKSILWNPSEIGFNGKGYRDPATGFSFNTLNRMGDIFIIKSIINTRIEQVQNYLKYSNDDQKPGYQIRYKQSPGSVGDKDKKELSDKDKKIVDYIVKFLEEGGENEKWDCEDNFQEFTRKVLNDSLRLDQMCFEVVRSRDLKLKKFRAVDGALIRQLDTNDPRYAQMFEQFRWHGYLPRYAMVWDGQIIRHPVTGEYVAFYPWELGYGIRNKTTNVFKNGYGCSELETLVEIVTWILWGMQYNGNFFKQGSQPKGFINVKNGNIDQGTLNEFRQDWKQTMSTVYNSHKIPVVQGIDLEWIDLQKNNRDMEFTEWVKFLLVIACAVYRMDPSELGFQFEDAARIFGQEGQKERLDHSKQKGLTPLLVFYQNVINKY
;
A
#
# COMPACT_ATOMS: atom_id res chain seq x y z
N ARG A 1 -20.40 -3.16 47.99
CA ARG A 1 -21.16 -3.13 46.73
C ARG A 1 -20.12 -3.06 45.60
N LYS A 2 -19.96 -4.12 44.81
CA LYS A 2 -19.20 -4.05 43.55
C LYS A 2 -19.93 -3.09 42.63
N LEU A 3 -19.27 -2.05 42.16
CA LEU A 3 -19.78 -1.18 41.11
C LEU A 3 -20.09 -2.05 39.88
N PRO A 4 -21.21 -1.86 39.20
CA PRO A 4 -21.50 -2.57 37.97
C PRO A 4 -20.40 -2.27 36.97
N GLN A 5 -19.87 -3.30 36.31
CA GLN A 5 -18.91 -3.10 35.23
C GLN A 5 -19.58 -2.32 34.11
N PRO A 6 -18.92 -1.33 33.50
CA PRO A 6 -19.51 -0.56 32.41
C PRO A 6 -19.79 -1.51 31.25
N GLU A 7 -21.06 -1.63 30.89
CA GLU A 7 -21.46 -2.37 29.71
C GLU A 7 -21.10 -1.59 28.45
N ILE A 8 -20.31 -2.22 27.59
CA ILE A 8 -20.02 -1.69 26.26
C ILE A 8 -21.27 -1.85 25.41
N LYS A 9 -21.95 -0.73 25.12
CA LYS A 9 -23.20 -0.73 24.32
C LYS A 9 -22.93 -0.53 22.82
N SER A 10 -21.74 -0.08 22.43
CA SER A 10 -21.39 0.11 21.03
C SER A 10 -20.97 -1.21 20.40
N ILE A 11 -21.65 -1.59 19.33
CA ILE A 11 -21.38 -2.82 18.56
C ILE A 11 -20.82 -2.41 17.21
N LEU A 12 -19.59 -2.86 16.92
CA LEU A 12 -18.95 -2.71 15.61
C LEU A 12 -19.31 -3.93 14.73
N TRP A 13 -20.48 -3.93 14.15
CA TRP A 13 -20.91 -4.96 13.21
C TRP A 13 -21.84 -4.38 12.15
N ASN A 14 -21.89 -5.04 11.00
CA ASN A 14 -22.73 -4.61 9.89
C ASN A 14 -24.20 -5.00 10.15
N PRO A 15 -25.14 -4.06 10.27
CA PRO A 15 -26.54 -4.38 10.50
C PRO A 15 -27.21 -5.16 9.38
N SER A 16 -26.69 -5.12 8.15
CA SER A 16 -27.22 -5.88 7.02
C SER A 16 -26.80 -7.35 7.04
N GLU A 17 -25.80 -7.69 7.85
CA GLU A 17 -25.31 -9.04 8.08
C GLU A 17 -25.78 -9.58 9.44
N ILE A 18 -27.03 -9.32 9.83
CA ILE A 18 -27.65 -9.90 11.03
C ILE A 18 -27.71 -11.43 10.95
N GLY A 19 -27.35 -12.02 9.82
CA GLY A 19 -26.99 -13.43 9.71
C GLY A 19 -25.51 -13.60 9.85
N PHE A 20 -25.05 -14.30 10.88
CA PHE A 20 -23.67 -14.74 11.00
C PHE A 20 -23.21 -15.38 9.68
N ASN A 21 -22.08 -14.94 9.14
CA ASN A 21 -21.55 -15.53 7.89
C ASN A 21 -21.12 -16.99 8.08
N GLY A 22 -21.15 -17.46 9.32
CA GLY A 22 -20.86 -18.83 9.70
C GLY A 22 -19.38 -19.21 9.55
N LYS A 23 -18.48 -18.23 9.39
CA LYS A 23 -17.06 -18.46 9.21
C LYS A 23 -16.26 -18.32 10.51
N GLY A 24 -16.85 -17.72 11.56
CA GLY A 24 -16.20 -17.43 12.84
C GLY A 24 -15.26 -16.22 12.80
N TYR A 25 -15.13 -15.55 11.66
CA TYR A 25 -14.32 -14.35 11.49
C TYR A 25 -15.04 -13.31 10.62
N ARG A 26 -14.60 -12.06 10.70
CA ARG A 26 -15.13 -10.97 9.90
C ARG A 26 -14.32 -10.84 8.60
N ASP A 27 -15.01 -10.80 7.48
CA ASP A 27 -14.39 -10.45 6.21
C ASP A 27 -14.21 -8.92 6.12
N PRO A 28 -13.06 -8.44 5.55
CA PRO A 28 -12.94 -7.04 5.24
C PRO A 28 -14.03 -6.64 4.25
N ALA A 29 -14.84 -5.65 4.63
CA ALA A 29 -15.91 -5.12 3.77
C ALA A 29 -15.31 -4.13 2.76
N THR A 30 -14.36 -4.59 1.98
CA THR A 30 -13.77 -3.88 0.85
C THR A 30 -14.46 -4.35 -0.42
N GLY A 31 -14.68 -3.46 -1.38
CA GLY A 31 -15.18 -3.85 -2.71
C GLY A 31 -14.18 -4.71 -3.49
N PHE A 32 -12.96 -4.89 -2.95
CA PHE A 32 -11.85 -5.57 -3.61
C PHE A 32 -11.18 -6.57 -2.65
N SER A 33 -10.76 -7.72 -3.18
CA SER A 33 -9.99 -8.67 -2.39
C SER A 33 -8.60 -8.10 -2.05
N PHE A 34 -8.02 -8.52 -0.94
CA PHE A 34 -6.64 -8.15 -0.59
C PHE A 34 -5.63 -8.55 -1.66
N ASN A 35 -5.88 -9.65 -2.38
CA ASN A 35 -5.04 -10.05 -3.52
C ASN A 35 -5.12 -9.01 -4.66
N THR A 36 -6.31 -8.47 -4.93
CA THR A 36 -6.48 -7.39 -5.93
C THR A 36 -5.74 -6.14 -5.49
N LEU A 37 -5.87 -5.72 -4.23
CA LEU A 37 -5.15 -4.57 -3.69
C LEU A 37 -3.63 -4.76 -3.76
N ASN A 38 -3.13 -5.96 -3.43
CA ASN A 38 -1.70 -6.27 -3.56
C ASN A 38 -1.22 -6.14 -5.02
N ARG A 39 -1.97 -6.67 -5.99
CA ARG A 39 -1.65 -6.51 -7.42
C ARG A 39 -1.66 -5.05 -7.86
N MET A 40 -2.61 -4.25 -7.37
CA MET A 40 -2.64 -2.81 -7.62
C MET A 40 -1.40 -2.11 -7.03
N GLY A 41 -0.97 -2.50 -5.83
CA GLY A 41 0.24 -2.01 -5.19
C GLY A 41 1.54 -2.34 -5.97
N ASP A 42 1.51 -3.33 -6.86
CA ASP A 42 2.66 -3.68 -7.73
C ASP A 42 2.71 -2.86 -9.02
N ILE A 43 1.69 -2.06 -9.33
CA ILE A 43 1.72 -1.16 -10.47
C ILE A 43 2.80 -0.09 -10.25
N PHE A 44 3.62 0.14 -11.26
CA PHE A 44 4.88 0.88 -11.15
C PHE A 44 4.76 2.24 -10.43
N ILE A 45 3.73 3.04 -10.71
CA ILE A 45 3.50 4.33 -10.05
C ILE A 45 3.23 4.15 -8.55
N ILE A 46 2.29 3.27 -8.22
CA ILE A 46 1.91 2.99 -6.83
C ILE A 46 3.07 2.38 -6.06
N LYS A 47 3.77 1.42 -6.68
CA LYS A 47 4.95 0.79 -6.09
C LYS A 47 6.05 1.81 -5.79
N SER A 48 6.26 2.77 -6.69
CA SER A 48 7.24 3.85 -6.48
C SER A 48 6.85 4.73 -5.30
N ILE A 49 5.57 5.12 -5.18
CA ILE A 49 5.05 5.90 -4.07
C ILE A 49 5.26 5.14 -2.74
N ILE A 50 4.85 3.88 -2.69
CA ILE A 50 4.96 3.04 -1.49
C ILE A 50 6.43 2.86 -1.10
N ASN A 51 7.31 2.52 -2.05
CA ASN A 51 8.73 2.33 -1.79
C ASN A 51 9.39 3.61 -1.28
N THR A 52 9.12 4.76 -1.90
CA THR A 52 9.66 6.05 -1.44
C THR A 52 9.23 6.34 0.01
N ARG A 53 7.97 6.06 0.35
CA ARG A 53 7.49 6.24 1.73
C ARG A 53 8.19 5.31 2.72
N ILE A 54 8.37 4.05 2.36
CA ILE A 54 9.09 3.07 3.18
C ILE A 54 10.55 3.49 3.37
N GLU A 55 11.23 3.91 2.31
CA GLU A 55 12.62 4.36 2.37
C GLU A 55 12.78 5.62 3.22
N GLN A 56 11.83 6.54 3.15
CA GLN A 56 11.81 7.70 4.05
C GLN A 56 11.71 7.28 5.52
N VAL A 57 10.86 6.29 5.85
CA VAL A 57 10.77 5.76 7.22
C VAL A 57 12.07 5.07 7.62
N GLN A 58 12.69 4.30 6.73
CA GLN A 58 13.95 3.59 7.02
C GLN A 58 15.09 4.51 7.46
N ASN A 59 15.09 5.77 7.04
CA ASN A 59 16.06 6.76 7.50
C ASN A 59 15.96 7.06 9.01
N TYR A 60 14.81 6.79 9.62
CA TYR A 60 14.56 6.97 11.05
C TYR A 60 14.75 5.70 11.90
N LEU A 61 15.11 4.57 11.29
CA LEU A 61 15.26 3.30 12.00
C LEU A 61 16.67 3.07 12.57
N LYS A 62 17.50 4.07 12.59
CA LYS A 62 18.82 4.01 13.24
C LYS A 62 18.73 4.67 14.61
N TYR A 63 19.38 4.08 15.58
CA TYR A 63 19.48 4.70 16.90
C TYR A 63 20.33 5.98 16.81
N SER A 64 19.83 7.07 17.37
CA SER A 64 20.54 8.34 17.42
C SER A 64 20.32 9.05 18.76
N ASN A 65 21.41 9.41 19.42
CA ASN A 65 21.37 10.26 20.61
C ASN A 65 21.32 11.76 20.28
N ASP A 66 21.48 12.11 19.01
CA ASP A 66 21.53 13.48 18.52
C ASP A 66 20.16 13.90 18.00
N ASP A 67 19.55 14.90 18.63
CA ASP A 67 18.23 15.43 18.25
C ASP A 67 18.23 16.05 16.83
N GLN A 68 19.41 16.36 16.26
CA GLN A 68 19.51 16.94 14.92
C GLN A 68 19.64 15.90 13.80
N LYS A 69 19.94 14.65 14.15
CA LYS A 69 20.06 13.57 13.17
C LYS A 69 18.79 12.75 13.07
N PRO A 70 18.38 12.34 11.86
CA PRO A 70 17.27 11.42 11.71
C PRO A 70 17.59 10.10 12.42
N GLY A 71 16.64 9.61 13.23
CA GLY A 71 16.82 8.38 13.96
C GLY A 71 15.75 8.22 15.04
N TYR A 72 15.74 7.06 15.70
CA TYR A 72 14.87 6.86 16.86
C TYR A 72 15.67 7.02 18.17
N GLN A 73 14.97 7.41 19.20
CA GLN A 73 15.49 7.55 20.56
C GLN A 73 14.66 6.71 21.51
N ILE A 74 15.33 6.18 22.54
CA ILE A 74 14.67 5.47 23.63
C ILE A 74 14.57 6.41 24.82
N ARG A 75 13.34 6.70 25.25
CA ARG A 75 13.05 7.63 26.34
C ARG A 75 12.16 6.95 27.36
N TYR A 76 12.20 7.41 28.62
CA TYR A 76 11.21 6.99 29.61
C TYR A 76 9.80 7.29 29.16
N LYS A 77 8.87 6.39 29.44
CA LYS A 77 7.46 6.63 29.21
C LYS A 77 7.00 7.77 30.12
N GLN A 78 6.64 8.91 29.55
CA GLN A 78 6.12 10.03 30.33
C GLN A 78 4.76 9.67 30.92
N SER A 79 4.55 10.01 32.19
CA SER A 79 3.23 9.90 32.82
C SER A 79 2.27 10.92 32.19
N PRO A 80 0.98 10.57 31.98
CA PRO A 80 -0.01 11.52 31.48
C PRO A 80 -0.09 12.70 32.45
N GLY A 81 0.28 13.90 32.00
CA GLY A 81 0.23 15.12 32.81
C GLY A 81 1.56 15.86 33.03
N SER A 82 2.70 15.27 32.68
CA SER A 82 3.97 16.01 32.67
C SER A 82 4.08 16.86 31.40
N VAL A 83 3.60 18.07 31.49
CA VAL A 83 3.80 19.12 30.45
C VAL A 83 5.07 19.87 30.82
N GLY A 84 6.17 19.58 30.11
CA GLY A 84 7.36 20.41 30.22
C GLY A 84 8.65 19.67 29.88
N ASP A 85 9.43 20.30 29.05
CA ASP A 85 10.77 19.93 28.56
C ASP A 85 11.85 19.88 29.66
N LYS A 86 11.47 19.84 30.94
CA LYS A 86 12.38 20.01 32.08
C LYS A 86 12.98 18.73 32.62
N ASP A 87 12.54 17.56 32.17
CA ASP A 87 13.05 16.29 32.68
C ASP A 87 13.78 15.48 31.60
N LYS A 88 14.82 16.03 30.99
CA LYS A 88 15.94 15.22 30.47
C LYS A 88 16.68 14.64 31.68
N LYS A 89 16.05 13.74 32.39
CA LYS A 89 16.68 13.00 33.45
C LYS A 89 17.82 12.20 32.81
N GLU A 90 19.06 12.50 33.19
CA GLU A 90 20.20 11.68 32.73
C GLU A 90 19.94 10.22 33.05
N LEU A 91 20.08 9.38 32.04
CA LEU A 91 19.88 7.93 32.19
C LEU A 91 20.89 7.39 33.22
N SER A 92 20.37 6.68 34.22
CA SER A 92 21.19 5.93 35.16
C SER A 92 22.04 4.89 34.38
N ASP A 93 23.18 4.46 34.95
CA ASP A 93 24.03 3.45 34.31
C ASP A 93 23.32 2.10 34.10
N LYS A 94 22.32 1.80 34.95
CA LYS A 94 21.43 0.65 34.77
C LYS A 94 20.51 0.82 33.57
N ASP A 95 19.99 2.04 33.35
CA ASP A 95 19.09 2.34 32.25
C ASP A 95 19.84 2.40 30.92
N LYS A 96 21.10 2.87 30.91
CA LYS A 96 21.95 2.81 29.72
C LYS A 96 22.13 1.37 29.22
N LYS A 97 22.34 0.40 30.14
CA LYS A 97 22.43 -1.02 29.78
C LYS A 97 21.11 -1.56 29.19
N ILE A 98 19.97 -1.08 29.71
CA ILE A 98 18.65 -1.45 29.16
C ILE A 98 18.48 -0.84 27.76
N VAL A 99 18.89 0.41 27.58
CA VAL A 99 18.84 1.06 26.25
C VAL A 99 19.72 0.29 25.25
N ASP A 100 20.95 -0.04 25.64
CA ASP A 100 21.88 -0.81 24.79
C ASP A 100 21.29 -2.18 24.41
N TYR A 101 20.63 -2.85 25.37
CA TYR A 101 19.94 -4.11 25.10
C TYR A 101 18.79 -3.92 24.11
N ILE A 102 17.95 -2.89 24.27
CA ILE A 102 16.83 -2.63 23.37
C ILE A 102 17.33 -2.25 21.97
N VAL A 103 18.39 -1.42 21.87
CA VAL A 103 19.01 -1.07 20.59
C VAL A 103 19.48 -2.32 19.86
N LYS A 104 20.26 -3.16 20.56
CA LYS A 104 20.74 -4.42 19.99
C LYS A 104 19.59 -5.35 19.58
N PHE A 105 18.56 -5.48 20.43
CA PHE A 105 17.36 -6.26 20.15
C PHE A 105 16.67 -5.79 18.86
N LEU A 106 16.52 -4.48 18.66
CA LEU A 106 15.91 -3.92 17.46
C LEU A 106 16.80 -4.11 16.22
N GLU A 107 18.12 -3.87 16.33
CA GLU A 107 19.05 -4.02 15.22
C GLU A 107 19.15 -5.47 14.72
N GLU A 108 19.14 -6.44 15.64
CA GLU A 108 19.22 -7.86 15.31
C GLU A 108 17.85 -8.50 15.00
N GLY A 109 16.74 -7.74 15.13
CA GLY A 109 15.37 -8.24 14.91
C GLY A 109 14.87 -9.15 16.03
N GLY A 110 15.53 -9.14 17.21
CA GLY A 110 15.18 -9.91 18.38
C GLY A 110 16.34 -10.75 18.94
N GLU A 111 16.04 -11.64 19.89
CA GLU A 111 16.98 -12.63 20.39
C GLU A 111 17.08 -13.80 19.37
N ASN A 112 17.97 -13.67 18.41
CA ASN A 112 18.16 -14.69 17.37
C ASN A 112 19.21 -15.73 17.79
N GLU A 113 18.97 -16.97 17.44
CA GLU A 113 20.01 -18.01 17.51
C GLU A 113 21.02 -17.78 16.37
N LYS A 114 22.26 -18.23 16.56
CA LYS A 114 23.42 -17.93 15.70
C LYS A 114 23.23 -18.20 14.19
N TRP A 115 22.20 -18.96 13.82
CA TRP A 115 21.91 -19.37 12.42
C TRP A 115 20.47 -19.03 12.00
N ASP A 116 19.75 -18.26 12.80
CA ASP A 116 18.41 -17.80 12.46
C ASP A 116 18.53 -16.67 11.43
N CYS A 117 18.09 -16.92 10.19
CA CYS A 117 18.02 -15.93 9.12
C CYS A 117 16.74 -15.11 9.26
N GLU A 118 16.51 -14.54 10.44
CA GLU A 118 15.35 -13.67 10.67
C GLU A 118 15.63 -12.26 10.15
N ASP A 119 14.56 -11.50 9.94
CA ASP A 119 14.63 -10.14 9.45
C ASP A 119 15.28 -9.22 10.48
N ASN A 120 16.19 -8.36 10.04
CA ASN A 120 16.61 -7.22 10.84
C ASN A 120 15.48 -6.17 10.95
N PHE A 121 15.64 -5.17 11.80
CA PHE A 121 14.59 -4.17 12.04
C PHE A 121 14.18 -3.39 10.78
N GLN A 122 15.10 -3.17 9.86
CA GLN A 122 14.79 -2.49 8.59
C GLN A 122 13.96 -3.39 7.66
N GLU A 123 14.33 -4.66 7.52
CA GLU A 123 13.59 -5.63 6.71
C GLU A 123 12.21 -5.92 7.29
N PHE A 124 12.13 -6.11 8.60
CA PHE A 124 10.87 -6.23 9.32
C PHE A 124 9.96 -5.02 9.04
N THR A 125 10.49 -3.80 9.25
CA THR A 125 9.72 -2.57 9.02
C THR A 125 9.26 -2.43 7.58
N ARG A 126 10.13 -2.77 6.61
CA ARG A 126 9.77 -2.76 5.20
C ARG A 126 8.55 -3.64 4.91
N LYS A 127 8.54 -4.86 5.45
CA LYS A 127 7.45 -5.82 5.25
C LYS A 127 6.13 -5.32 5.85
N VAL A 128 6.14 -4.94 7.12
CA VAL A 128 4.90 -4.53 7.81
C VAL A 128 4.34 -3.19 7.31
N LEU A 129 5.21 -2.26 6.89
CA LEU A 129 4.76 -1.01 6.28
C LEU A 129 4.24 -1.20 4.86
N ASN A 130 4.82 -2.13 4.09
CA ASN A 130 4.31 -2.46 2.77
C ASN A 130 2.86 -2.93 2.84
N ASP A 131 2.54 -3.83 3.77
CA ASP A 131 1.18 -4.30 4.00
C ASP A 131 0.27 -3.18 4.52
N SER A 132 0.78 -2.35 5.44
CA SER A 132 0.03 -1.20 5.94
C SER A 132 -0.32 -0.20 4.83
N LEU A 133 0.58 0.08 3.90
CA LEU A 133 0.36 1.02 2.80
C LEU A 133 -0.49 0.45 1.66
N ARG A 134 -0.56 -0.89 1.54
CA ARG A 134 -1.37 -1.57 0.52
C ARG A 134 -2.77 -1.94 1.02
N LEU A 135 -2.85 -2.46 2.24
CA LEU A 135 -4.06 -3.08 2.77
C LEU A 135 -4.71 -2.29 3.91
N ASP A 136 -4.02 -1.25 4.39
CA ASP A 136 -4.33 -0.55 5.65
C ASP A 136 -4.34 -1.51 6.86
N GLN A 137 -3.50 -2.53 6.81
CA GLN A 137 -3.41 -3.56 7.83
C GLN A 137 -1.94 -3.90 8.12
N MET A 138 -1.43 -3.44 9.24
CA MET A 138 -0.08 -3.74 9.73
C MET A 138 -0.15 -4.92 10.68
N CYS A 139 0.51 -6.03 10.34
CA CYS A 139 0.47 -7.26 11.12
C CYS A 139 1.86 -7.81 11.40
N PHE A 140 2.11 -8.17 12.65
CA PHE A 140 3.32 -8.90 13.04
C PHE A 140 3.06 -9.73 14.29
N GLU A 141 3.68 -10.89 14.36
CA GLU A 141 3.67 -11.76 15.53
C GLU A 141 4.65 -11.25 16.57
N VAL A 142 4.24 -11.27 17.82
CA VAL A 142 5.03 -10.94 19.00
C VAL A 142 5.42 -12.25 19.67
N VAL A 143 6.58 -12.78 19.31
CA VAL A 143 7.08 -14.05 19.84
C VAL A 143 7.59 -13.83 21.25
N ARG A 144 7.10 -14.64 22.18
CA ARG A 144 7.50 -14.59 23.61
C ARG A 144 8.11 -15.92 24.06
N SER A 145 9.01 -15.84 25.04
CA SER A 145 9.51 -17.02 25.73
C SER A 145 8.42 -17.63 26.63
N ARG A 146 8.70 -18.82 27.18
CA ARG A 146 7.82 -19.46 28.20
C ARG A 146 7.61 -18.57 29.42
N ASP A 147 8.58 -17.70 29.74
CA ASP A 147 8.51 -16.74 30.86
C ASP A 147 7.81 -15.42 30.43
N LEU A 148 7.11 -15.41 29.30
CA LEU A 148 6.39 -14.26 28.71
C LEU A 148 7.28 -13.06 28.32
N LYS A 149 8.61 -13.21 28.34
CA LYS A 149 9.54 -12.18 27.88
C LYS A 149 9.50 -12.08 26.35
N LEU A 150 9.57 -10.88 25.84
CA LEU A 150 9.66 -10.62 24.41
C LEU A 150 10.94 -11.23 23.84
N LYS A 151 10.82 -12.08 22.82
CA LYS A 151 11.94 -12.70 22.10
C LYS A 151 12.22 -12.05 20.76
N LYS A 152 11.19 -11.88 19.95
CA LYS A 152 11.33 -11.27 18.62
C LYS A 152 10.00 -10.80 18.05
N PHE A 153 10.09 -9.93 17.06
CA PHE A 153 8.99 -9.58 16.19
C PHE A 153 9.15 -10.32 14.85
N ARG A 154 8.07 -10.90 14.36
CA ARG A 154 8.03 -11.56 13.05
C ARG A 154 6.95 -10.94 12.19
N ALA A 155 7.30 -10.44 11.01
CA ALA A 155 6.33 -9.94 10.06
C ALA A 155 5.40 -11.08 9.60
N VAL A 156 4.09 -10.81 9.58
CA VAL A 156 3.06 -11.73 9.13
C VAL A 156 2.29 -11.08 8.01
N ASP A 157 1.97 -11.85 6.96
CA ASP A 157 1.21 -11.35 5.82
C ASP A 157 -0.16 -10.81 6.28
N GLY A 158 -0.33 -9.49 6.19
CA GLY A 158 -1.56 -8.81 6.56
C GLY A 158 -2.76 -9.29 5.73
N ALA A 159 -2.54 -9.76 4.51
CA ALA A 159 -3.62 -10.29 3.67
C ALA A 159 -4.26 -11.55 4.22
N LEU A 160 -3.57 -12.30 5.07
CA LEU A 160 -4.06 -13.54 5.68
C LEU A 160 -4.73 -13.32 7.03
N ILE A 161 -4.45 -12.22 7.71
CA ILE A 161 -4.99 -11.97 9.05
C ILE A 161 -6.43 -11.49 8.97
N ARG A 162 -7.30 -12.11 9.79
CA ARG A 162 -8.71 -11.72 9.96
C ARG A 162 -9.02 -11.50 11.43
N GLN A 163 -9.91 -10.54 11.69
CA GLN A 163 -10.48 -10.34 13.01
C GLN A 163 -11.53 -11.41 13.27
N LEU A 164 -11.41 -12.12 14.39
CA LEU A 164 -12.40 -13.11 14.81
C LEU A 164 -13.70 -12.42 15.24
N ASP A 165 -14.81 -13.00 14.88
CA ASP A 165 -16.11 -12.48 15.26
C ASP A 165 -16.60 -13.11 16.56
N THR A 166 -16.42 -12.39 17.65
CA THR A 166 -16.81 -12.86 18.99
C THR A 166 -18.32 -13.05 19.17
N ASN A 167 -19.13 -12.53 18.25
CA ASN A 167 -20.58 -12.67 18.27
C ASN A 167 -21.07 -13.91 17.47
N ASP A 168 -20.20 -14.53 16.67
CA ASP A 168 -20.53 -15.73 15.92
C ASP A 168 -20.52 -16.94 16.88
N PRO A 169 -21.64 -17.73 16.96
CA PRO A 169 -21.68 -18.93 17.78
C PRO A 169 -20.57 -19.95 17.47
N ARG A 170 -20.12 -20.02 16.22
CA ARG A 170 -19.03 -20.91 15.82
C ARG A 170 -17.69 -20.48 16.43
N TYR A 171 -17.48 -19.18 16.61
CA TYR A 171 -16.30 -18.69 17.31
C TYR A 171 -16.17 -19.33 18.69
N ALA A 172 -17.24 -19.35 19.48
CA ALA A 172 -17.23 -19.99 20.79
C ALA A 172 -16.90 -21.49 20.69
N GLN A 173 -17.55 -22.21 19.74
CA GLN A 173 -17.27 -23.64 19.52
C GLN A 173 -15.82 -23.92 19.13
N MET A 174 -15.22 -23.06 18.31
CA MET A 174 -13.84 -23.24 17.83
C MET A 174 -12.79 -22.87 18.86
N PHE A 175 -13.03 -21.84 19.65
CA PHE A 175 -11.98 -21.20 20.47
C PHE A 175 -12.23 -21.25 21.97
N GLU A 176 -13.35 -21.77 22.48
CA GLU A 176 -13.62 -21.83 23.94
C GLU A 176 -12.56 -22.68 24.68
N GLN A 177 -12.09 -23.74 24.05
CA GLN A 177 -11.00 -24.58 24.60
C GLN A 177 -9.66 -23.84 24.71
N PHE A 178 -9.48 -22.74 23.97
CA PHE A 178 -8.27 -21.90 24.01
C PHE A 178 -8.43 -20.71 24.98
N ARG A 179 -9.45 -20.69 25.82
CA ARG A 179 -9.63 -19.63 26.81
C ARG A 179 -8.49 -19.65 27.81
N TRP A 180 -7.67 -18.59 27.79
CA TRP A 180 -6.55 -18.42 28.70
C TRP A 180 -6.78 -17.23 29.63
N HIS A 181 -6.84 -17.46 30.93
CA HIS A 181 -7.15 -16.45 31.96
C HIS A 181 -8.35 -15.54 31.62
N GLY A 182 -9.39 -16.11 30.99
CA GLY A 182 -10.59 -15.36 30.57
C GLY A 182 -10.48 -14.70 29.19
N TYR A 183 -9.33 -14.73 28.56
CA TYR A 183 -9.14 -14.19 27.22
C TYR A 183 -9.29 -15.26 26.15
N LEU A 184 -9.83 -14.85 25.01
CA LEU A 184 -9.94 -15.66 23.81
C LEU A 184 -9.12 -15.03 22.67
N PRO A 185 -8.65 -15.82 21.69
CA PRO A 185 -7.98 -15.29 20.50
C PRO A 185 -8.83 -14.24 19.82
N ARG A 186 -8.22 -13.20 19.28
CA ARG A 186 -8.93 -12.12 18.57
C ARG A 186 -8.64 -12.08 17.08
N TYR A 187 -7.59 -12.73 16.65
CA TYR A 187 -7.16 -12.75 15.26
C TYR A 187 -6.87 -14.18 14.85
N ALA A 188 -7.04 -14.49 13.58
CA ALA A 188 -6.66 -15.78 13.01
C ALA A 188 -6.10 -15.61 11.60
N MET A 189 -5.28 -16.57 11.19
CA MET A 189 -4.87 -16.68 9.79
C MET A 189 -5.94 -17.41 9.01
N VAL A 190 -6.32 -16.81 7.86
CA VAL A 190 -7.36 -17.34 6.98
C VAL A 190 -6.79 -17.47 5.56
N TRP A 191 -6.99 -18.63 4.98
CA TRP A 191 -6.66 -18.92 3.59
C TRP A 191 -7.84 -19.58 2.91
N ASP A 192 -8.17 -19.15 1.73
CA ASP A 192 -9.27 -19.68 0.92
C ASP A 192 -10.61 -19.82 1.69
N GLY A 193 -10.91 -18.79 2.48
CA GLY A 193 -12.17 -18.74 3.25
C GLY A 193 -12.20 -19.63 4.50
N GLN A 194 -11.08 -20.26 4.86
CA GLN A 194 -10.97 -21.13 6.04
C GLN A 194 -9.87 -20.66 6.98
N ILE A 195 -10.09 -20.83 8.28
CA ILE A 195 -9.04 -20.59 9.28
C ILE A 195 -7.99 -21.70 9.15
N ILE A 196 -6.74 -21.29 8.98
CA ILE A 196 -5.60 -22.20 8.79
C ILE A 196 -5.39 -23.02 10.06
N ARG A 197 -5.05 -24.29 9.89
CA ARG A 197 -4.58 -25.17 10.97
C ARG A 197 -3.09 -25.36 10.86
N HIS A 198 -2.41 -25.37 12.02
CA HIS A 198 -0.99 -25.65 12.08
C HIS A 198 -0.75 -27.09 11.59
N PRO A 199 0.20 -27.32 10.64
CA PRO A 199 0.35 -28.62 9.99
C PRO A 199 0.80 -29.75 10.94
N VAL A 200 1.46 -29.41 12.04
CA VAL A 200 1.98 -30.40 13.00
C VAL A 200 1.01 -30.62 14.16
N THR A 201 0.47 -29.55 14.76
CA THR A 201 -0.39 -29.65 15.95
C THR A 201 -1.86 -29.85 15.61
N GLY A 202 -2.28 -29.51 14.36
CA GLY A 202 -3.67 -29.54 13.92
C GLY A 202 -4.55 -28.43 14.54
N GLU A 203 -3.98 -27.59 15.40
CA GLU A 203 -4.67 -26.49 16.06
C GLU A 203 -4.89 -25.31 15.10
N TYR A 204 -5.91 -24.49 15.36
CA TYR A 204 -6.14 -23.28 14.59
C TYR A 204 -5.02 -22.26 14.82
N VAL A 205 -4.51 -21.67 13.76
CA VAL A 205 -3.55 -20.56 13.84
C VAL A 205 -4.29 -19.30 14.21
N ALA A 206 -4.36 -19.03 15.49
CA ALA A 206 -5.06 -17.90 16.07
C ALA A 206 -4.18 -17.19 17.10
N PHE A 207 -4.37 -15.88 17.24
CA PHE A 207 -3.54 -15.02 18.06
C PHE A 207 -4.36 -14.31 19.12
N TYR A 208 -3.83 -14.27 20.34
CA TYR A 208 -4.35 -13.40 21.37
C TYR A 208 -3.95 -11.94 21.12
N PRO A 209 -4.60 -10.97 21.78
CA PRO A 209 -4.30 -9.53 21.58
C PRO A 209 -2.86 -9.12 21.87
N TRP A 210 -2.11 -9.91 22.63
CA TRP A 210 -0.71 -9.66 22.97
C TRP A 210 0.30 -10.45 22.13
N GLU A 211 -0.18 -11.37 21.30
CA GLU A 211 0.65 -12.17 20.38
C GLU A 211 0.72 -11.61 18.99
N LEU A 212 -0.24 -10.75 18.63
CA LEU A 212 -0.27 -10.10 17.33
C LEU A 212 -0.23 -8.59 17.47
N GLY A 213 0.81 -7.97 16.94
CA GLY A 213 0.84 -6.55 16.69
C GLY A 213 -0.09 -6.24 15.51
N TYR A 214 -1.20 -5.57 15.80
CA TYR A 214 -2.21 -5.22 14.82
C TYR A 214 -2.46 -3.73 14.80
N GLY A 215 -2.28 -3.11 13.64
CA GLY A 215 -2.44 -1.69 13.44
C GLY A 215 -3.22 -1.35 12.18
N ILE A 216 -4.13 -0.37 12.28
CA ILE A 216 -4.90 0.20 11.17
C ILE A 216 -4.66 1.71 11.19
N ARG A 217 -4.25 2.31 10.05
CA ARG A 217 -4.00 3.75 9.93
C ARG A 217 -5.28 4.56 9.73
N ASN A 218 -6.10 4.13 8.77
CA ASN A 218 -7.31 4.85 8.36
C ASN A 218 -8.54 4.23 9.04
N LYS A 219 -8.56 4.29 10.38
CA LYS A 219 -9.69 3.78 11.16
C LYS A 219 -10.97 4.55 10.86
N THR A 220 -12.08 3.84 10.77
CA THR A 220 -13.40 4.42 10.57
C THR A 220 -14.39 3.88 11.60
N THR A 221 -15.39 4.69 11.94
CA THR A 221 -16.54 4.28 12.75
C THR A 221 -17.64 3.64 11.90
N ASN A 222 -17.44 3.55 10.58
CA ASN A 222 -18.40 2.97 9.68
C ASN A 222 -18.56 1.46 9.94
N VAL A 223 -19.75 1.07 10.39
CA VAL A 223 -20.09 -0.31 10.72
C VAL A 223 -19.94 -1.24 9.51
N PHE A 224 -20.21 -0.74 8.31
CA PHE A 224 -20.05 -1.49 7.05
C PHE A 224 -18.60 -1.86 6.71
N LYS A 225 -17.61 -1.30 7.41
CA LYS A 225 -16.19 -1.70 7.27
C LYS A 225 -15.78 -2.85 8.20
N ASN A 226 -16.71 -3.42 8.98
CA ASN A 226 -16.49 -4.58 9.86
C ASN A 226 -15.29 -4.44 10.82
N GLY A 227 -14.89 -3.20 11.16
CA GLY A 227 -13.74 -2.92 12.01
C GLY A 227 -12.40 -2.90 11.27
N TYR A 228 -12.39 -3.02 9.95
CA TYR A 228 -11.20 -2.83 9.11
C TYR A 228 -11.05 -1.36 8.71
N GLY A 229 -9.85 -1.01 8.26
CA GLY A 229 -9.56 0.31 7.71
C GLY A 229 -10.02 0.47 6.26
N CYS A 230 -9.61 1.57 5.66
CA CYS A 230 -9.82 1.85 4.25
C CYS A 230 -8.45 2.07 3.59
N SER A 231 -8.07 1.14 2.72
CA SER A 231 -6.82 1.26 1.98
C SER A 231 -6.85 2.46 1.03
N GLU A 232 -5.75 3.17 0.90
CA GLU A 232 -5.58 4.21 -0.11
C GLU A 232 -5.81 3.66 -1.53
N LEU A 233 -5.48 2.38 -1.75
CA LEU A 233 -5.68 1.71 -3.04
C LEU A 233 -7.16 1.56 -3.40
N GLU A 234 -8.06 1.39 -2.43
CA GLU A 234 -9.49 1.36 -2.70
C GLU A 234 -9.98 2.67 -3.34
N THR A 235 -9.44 3.79 -2.87
CA THR A 235 -9.75 5.11 -3.41
C THR A 235 -9.14 5.34 -4.80
N LEU A 236 -8.03 4.67 -5.10
CA LEU A 236 -7.27 4.83 -6.34
C LEU A 236 -7.66 3.86 -7.45
N VAL A 237 -8.63 2.96 -7.24
CA VAL A 237 -8.98 1.93 -8.24
C VAL A 237 -9.28 2.51 -9.61
N GLU A 238 -10.11 3.55 -9.68
CA GLU A 238 -10.45 4.19 -10.95
C GLU A 238 -9.24 4.85 -11.60
N ILE A 239 -8.45 5.59 -10.81
CA ILE A 239 -7.24 6.29 -11.28
C ILE A 239 -6.22 5.29 -11.83
N VAL A 240 -5.98 4.21 -11.12
CA VAL A 240 -5.07 3.14 -11.55
C VAL A 240 -5.57 2.48 -12.83
N THR A 241 -6.85 2.21 -12.92
CA THR A 241 -7.47 1.64 -14.13
C THR A 241 -7.29 2.56 -15.33
N TRP A 242 -7.52 3.85 -15.17
CA TRP A 242 -7.33 4.83 -16.24
C TRP A 242 -5.87 4.96 -16.68
N ILE A 243 -4.92 4.91 -15.73
CA ILE A 243 -3.49 4.90 -16.06
C ILE A 243 -3.16 3.66 -16.90
N LEU A 244 -3.63 2.48 -16.52
CA LEU A 244 -3.39 1.25 -17.26
C LEU A 244 -3.99 1.28 -18.66
N TRP A 245 -5.22 1.77 -18.81
CA TRP A 245 -5.87 1.93 -20.13
C TRP A 245 -5.13 2.92 -21.01
N GLY A 246 -4.72 4.05 -20.45
CA GLY A 246 -3.92 5.03 -21.18
C GLY A 246 -2.60 4.47 -21.68
N MET A 247 -1.91 3.71 -20.83
CA MET A 247 -0.66 3.03 -21.21
C MET A 247 -0.89 1.95 -22.27
N GLN A 248 -1.97 1.17 -22.13
CA GLN A 248 -2.33 0.13 -23.09
C GLN A 248 -2.68 0.77 -24.46
N TYR A 249 -3.42 1.86 -24.44
CA TYR A 249 -3.75 2.61 -25.65
C TYR A 249 -2.48 3.09 -26.37
N ASN A 250 -1.57 3.74 -25.66
CA ASN A 250 -0.31 4.19 -26.23
C ASN A 250 0.59 3.02 -26.65
N GLY A 251 0.67 1.96 -25.84
CA GLY A 251 1.40 0.75 -26.21
C GLY A 251 0.90 0.11 -27.51
N ASN A 252 -0.41 0.05 -27.70
CA ASN A 252 -1.03 -0.43 -28.94
C ASN A 252 -0.79 0.51 -30.11
N PHE A 253 -0.83 1.82 -29.85
CA PHE A 253 -0.51 2.83 -30.87
C PHE A 253 0.91 2.65 -31.42
N PHE A 254 1.90 2.41 -30.53
CA PHE A 254 3.28 2.13 -30.95
C PHE A 254 3.44 0.78 -31.63
N LYS A 255 2.74 -0.26 -31.16
CA LYS A 255 2.82 -1.60 -31.76
C LYS A 255 2.19 -1.70 -33.13
N GLN A 256 1.07 -1.01 -33.36
CA GLN A 256 0.31 -1.08 -34.59
C GLN A 256 0.74 -0.05 -35.63
N GLY A 257 1.80 0.75 -35.34
CA GLY A 257 2.33 1.73 -36.25
C GLY A 257 1.35 2.88 -36.54
N SER A 258 0.84 3.52 -35.49
CA SER A 258 -0.11 4.64 -35.48
C SER A 258 -1.48 4.32 -36.12
N GLN A 259 -2.55 4.82 -35.52
CA GLN A 259 -3.86 4.86 -36.20
C GLN A 259 -3.69 5.60 -37.53
N PRO A 260 -4.36 5.19 -38.59
CA PRO A 260 -4.30 5.92 -39.84
C PRO A 260 -4.68 7.38 -39.59
N LYS A 261 -3.72 8.28 -39.82
CA LYS A 261 -3.89 9.73 -39.59
C LYS A 261 -4.98 10.33 -40.46
N GLY A 262 -5.54 9.52 -41.35
CA GLY A 262 -6.56 9.88 -42.27
C GLY A 262 -7.06 8.69 -43.07
N PHE A 263 -7.86 8.91 -44.03
CA PHE A 263 -8.24 7.90 -45.01
C PHE A 263 -7.91 8.35 -46.42
N ILE A 264 -7.66 7.38 -47.29
CA ILE A 264 -7.38 7.57 -48.69
C ILE A 264 -8.71 7.53 -49.43
N ASN A 265 -9.09 8.65 -50.02
CA ASN A 265 -10.24 8.73 -50.90
C ASN A 265 -9.79 8.52 -52.36
N VAL A 266 -10.35 7.51 -53.02
CA VAL A 266 -10.06 7.20 -54.43
C VAL A 266 -11.10 7.90 -55.29
N LYS A 267 -10.69 8.95 -56.04
CA LYS A 267 -11.61 9.79 -56.79
C LYS A 267 -12.11 9.18 -58.08
N ASN A 268 -11.40 8.27 -58.71
CA ASN A 268 -11.81 7.64 -59.97
C ASN A 268 -12.65 6.37 -59.75
N GLY A 269 -13.96 6.49 -59.97
CA GLY A 269 -14.98 5.53 -59.57
C GLY A 269 -15.06 4.20 -60.34
N ASN A 270 -14.07 3.80 -61.15
CA ASN A 270 -14.07 2.56 -61.91
C ASN A 270 -12.93 1.59 -61.52
N ILE A 271 -12.61 1.51 -60.25
CA ILE A 271 -11.64 0.54 -59.78
C ILE A 271 -12.38 -0.74 -59.43
N ASP A 272 -11.95 -1.85 -60.04
CA ASP A 272 -12.44 -3.18 -59.71
C ASP A 272 -12.15 -3.54 -58.26
N GLN A 273 -13.09 -4.25 -57.64
CA GLN A 273 -12.97 -4.69 -56.25
C GLN A 273 -11.68 -5.55 -56.01
N GLY A 274 -11.21 -6.27 -57.00
CA GLY A 274 -9.97 -7.02 -56.98
C GLY A 274 -8.77 -6.11 -56.76
N THR A 275 -8.61 -5.10 -57.57
CA THR A 275 -7.54 -4.10 -57.48
C THR A 275 -7.56 -3.32 -56.17
N LEU A 276 -8.75 -3.02 -55.66
CA LEU A 276 -8.89 -2.37 -54.34
C LEU A 276 -8.45 -3.27 -53.19
N ASN A 277 -8.70 -4.60 -53.27
CA ASN A 277 -8.29 -5.56 -52.29
C ASN A 277 -6.77 -5.83 -52.32
N GLU A 278 -6.18 -5.89 -53.51
CA GLU A 278 -4.73 -5.95 -53.69
C GLU A 278 -4.03 -4.75 -53.07
N PHE A 279 -4.54 -3.54 -53.38
CA PHE A 279 -4.05 -2.28 -52.79
C PHE A 279 -4.14 -2.29 -51.27
N ARG A 280 -5.26 -2.79 -50.68
CA ARG A 280 -5.40 -2.92 -49.22
C ARG A 280 -4.42 -3.91 -48.62
N GLN A 281 -4.12 -5.02 -49.31
CA GLN A 281 -3.16 -5.99 -48.84
C GLN A 281 -1.73 -5.47 -48.91
N ASP A 282 -1.34 -4.84 -49.99
CA ASP A 282 -0.03 -4.22 -50.16
C ASP A 282 0.19 -3.07 -49.20
N TRP A 283 -0.83 -2.24 -48.97
CA TRP A 283 -0.79 -1.18 -47.98
C TRP A 283 -0.60 -1.76 -46.56
N LYS A 284 -1.37 -2.79 -46.23
CA LYS A 284 -1.27 -3.47 -44.92
C LYS A 284 0.10 -4.13 -44.73
N GLN A 285 0.65 -4.77 -45.75
CA GLN A 285 1.98 -5.39 -45.67
C GLN A 285 3.09 -4.33 -45.53
N THR A 286 2.98 -3.23 -46.27
CA THR A 286 3.98 -2.16 -46.22
C THR A 286 3.98 -1.38 -44.93
N MET A 287 2.81 -1.23 -44.27
CA MET A 287 2.64 -0.41 -43.07
C MET A 287 2.57 -1.21 -41.77
N SER A 288 2.54 -2.54 -41.83
CA SER A 288 2.25 -3.38 -40.65
C SER A 288 3.42 -3.63 -39.69
N THR A 289 4.61 -3.14 -39.99
CA THR A 289 5.78 -3.35 -39.12
C THR A 289 6.36 -2.04 -38.62
N VAL A 290 6.83 -2.05 -37.36
CA VAL A 290 7.50 -0.89 -36.71
C VAL A 290 8.66 -0.35 -37.55
N TYR A 291 9.35 -1.23 -38.30
CA TYR A 291 10.47 -0.88 -39.18
C TYR A 291 10.03 -0.21 -40.49
N ASN A 292 8.76 -0.36 -40.92
CA ASN A 292 8.24 0.17 -42.16
C ASN A 292 7.35 1.38 -41.95
N SER A 293 7.08 1.80 -40.75
CA SER A 293 6.22 2.96 -40.41
C SER A 293 6.70 4.30 -40.97
N HIS A 294 7.96 4.38 -41.40
CA HIS A 294 8.56 5.57 -42.00
C HIS A 294 8.67 5.51 -43.55
N LYS A 295 8.26 4.40 -44.17
CA LYS A 295 8.29 4.28 -45.63
C LYS A 295 7.08 4.95 -46.22
N ILE A 296 7.32 5.79 -47.21
CA ILE A 296 6.26 6.42 -48.00
C ILE A 296 5.92 5.45 -49.17
N PRO A 297 4.71 4.89 -49.19
CA PRO A 297 4.31 4.05 -50.33
C PRO A 297 4.15 4.92 -51.60
N VAL A 298 4.75 4.44 -52.68
CA VAL A 298 4.61 5.11 -54.00
C VAL A 298 3.53 4.39 -54.79
N VAL A 299 2.48 5.07 -55.18
CA VAL A 299 1.37 4.51 -55.96
C VAL A 299 1.34 5.19 -57.31
N GLN A 300 1.30 4.41 -58.39
CA GLN A 300 1.20 4.91 -59.74
C GLN A 300 -0.20 4.65 -60.30
N GLY A 301 -0.76 5.64 -61.03
CA GLY A 301 -1.95 5.45 -61.83
C GLY A 301 -3.31 5.59 -61.17
N ILE A 302 -3.35 5.99 -59.90
CA ILE A 302 -4.59 6.19 -59.14
C ILE A 302 -4.61 7.60 -58.55
N ASP A 303 -5.72 8.30 -58.74
CA ASP A 303 -5.90 9.63 -58.17
C ASP A 303 -6.36 9.50 -56.69
N LEU A 304 -5.42 9.71 -55.76
CA LEU A 304 -5.59 9.54 -54.34
C LEU A 304 -5.66 10.87 -53.63
N GLU A 305 -6.67 11.08 -52.82
CA GLU A 305 -6.78 12.22 -51.93
C GLU A 305 -6.62 11.72 -50.47
N TRP A 306 -5.63 12.27 -49.76
CA TRP A 306 -5.45 12.02 -48.35
C TRP A 306 -6.35 12.97 -47.55
N ILE A 307 -7.28 12.43 -46.79
CA ILE A 307 -8.13 13.19 -45.88
C ILE A 307 -7.59 12.97 -44.45
N ASP A 308 -6.97 14.02 -43.91
CA ASP A 308 -6.44 14.00 -42.54
C ASP A 308 -7.56 14.13 -41.52
N LEU A 309 -7.66 13.18 -40.62
CA LEU A 309 -8.63 13.13 -39.51
C LEU A 309 -8.06 13.65 -38.21
N GLN A 310 -6.76 13.92 -38.13
CA GLN A 310 -6.11 14.35 -36.88
C GLN A 310 -5.87 15.86 -36.89
N LYS A 311 -6.59 16.60 -36.06
CA LYS A 311 -6.18 17.89 -35.55
C LYS A 311 -5.35 17.71 -34.26
N ASN A 312 -4.20 18.12 -34.32
CA ASN A 312 -2.93 18.17 -33.63
C ASN A 312 -2.82 18.36 -32.11
N ASN A 313 -3.77 18.09 -31.21
CA ASN A 313 -3.59 18.41 -29.79
C ASN A 313 -3.55 17.17 -28.85
N ARG A 314 -3.76 15.97 -29.34
CA ARG A 314 -3.96 14.79 -28.51
C ARG A 314 -2.71 14.35 -27.70
N ASP A 315 -1.51 14.54 -28.22
CA ASP A 315 -0.29 14.07 -27.58
C ASP A 315 0.09 14.94 -26.39
N MET A 316 -0.14 16.26 -26.48
CA MET A 316 0.07 17.18 -25.36
C MET A 316 -0.99 16.97 -24.27
N GLU A 317 -2.25 16.81 -24.65
CA GLU A 317 -3.36 16.53 -23.73
C GLU A 317 -3.17 15.22 -22.97
N PHE A 318 -2.63 14.19 -23.62
CA PHE A 318 -2.35 12.91 -22.98
C PHE A 318 -1.26 13.03 -21.90
N THR A 319 -0.19 13.76 -22.16
CA THR A 319 0.90 13.99 -21.20
C THR A 319 0.39 14.73 -19.97
N GLU A 320 -0.40 15.78 -20.17
CA GLU A 320 -1.00 16.54 -19.08
C GLU A 320 -1.99 15.68 -18.27
N TRP A 321 -2.78 14.85 -18.95
CA TRP A 321 -3.69 13.93 -18.31
C TRP A 321 -2.96 12.89 -17.43
N VAL A 322 -1.88 12.28 -17.91
CA VAL A 322 -1.06 11.34 -17.10
C VAL A 322 -0.44 12.05 -15.91
N LYS A 323 0.09 13.27 -16.09
CA LYS A 323 0.59 14.09 -14.99
C LYS A 323 -0.50 14.34 -13.94
N PHE A 324 -1.71 14.68 -14.36
CA PHE A 324 -2.84 14.89 -13.46
C PHE A 324 -3.18 13.64 -12.63
N LEU A 325 -3.25 12.48 -13.29
CA LEU A 325 -3.51 11.20 -12.57
C LEU A 325 -2.40 10.86 -11.57
N LEU A 326 -1.13 11.13 -11.93
CA LEU A 326 0.00 10.96 -11.02
C LEU A 326 -0.13 11.86 -9.78
N VAL A 327 -0.48 13.14 -9.99
CA VAL A 327 -0.68 14.10 -8.89
C VAL A 327 -1.77 13.61 -7.94
N ILE A 328 -2.88 13.08 -8.46
CA ILE A 328 -3.96 12.51 -7.63
C ILE A 328 -3.45 11.31 -6.83
N ALA A 329 -2.71 10.39 -7.46
CA ALA A 329 -2.15 9.23 -6.78
C ALA A 329 -1.23 9.65 -5.62
N CYS A 330 -0.35 10.63 -5.86
CA CYS A 330 0.52 11.19 -4.82
C CYS A 330 -0.30 11.87 -3.71
N ALA A 331 -1.34 12.62 -4.05
CA ALA A 331 -2.17 13.33 -3.09
C ALA A 331 -2.90 12.38 -2.12
N VAL A 332 -3.40 11.23 -2.59
CA VAL A 332 -4.04 10.19 -1.77
C VAL A 332 -3.05 9.62 -0.74
N TYR A 333 -1.78 9.41 -1.13
CA TYR A 333 -0.71 9.03 -0.21
C TYR A 333 -0.09 10.21 0.56
N ARG A 334 -0.67 11.42 0.42
CA ARG A 334 -0.20 12.66 1.08
C ARG A 334 1.27 12.95 0.78
N MET A 335 1.69 12.74 -0.45
CA MET A 335 3.04 12.90 -0.97
C MET A 335 3.06 13.97 -2.03
N ASP A 336 4.11 14.78 -2.06
CA ASP A 336 4.35 15.68 -3.18
C ASP A 336 5.01 14.90 -4.34
N PRO A 337 4.57 15.09 -5.59
CA PRO A 337 5.19 14.42 -6.75
C PRO A 337 6.69 14.65 -6.90
N SER A 338 7.21 15.77 -6.40
CA SER A 338 8.64 16.06 -6.41
C SER A 338 9.46 15.13 -5.51
N GLU A 339 8.84 14.48 -4.51
CA GLU A 339 9.49 13.45 -3.68
C GLU A 339 9.82 12.19 -4.50
N LEU A 340 9.12 11.97 -5.63
CA LEU A 340 9.36 10.90 -6.59
C LEU A 340 10.31 11.31 -7.72
N GLY A 341 10.83 12.54 -7.70
CA GLY A 341 11.68 13.08 -8.75
C GLY A 341 10.91 13.69 -9.94
N PHE A 342 9.58 13.77 -9.88
CA PHE A 342 8.80 14.46 -10.90
C PHE A 342 8.81 15.96 -10.65
N GLN A 343 9.51 16.71 -11.52
CA GLN A 343 9.51 18.17 -11.50
C GLN A 343 8.53 18.66 -12.58
N PHE A 344 7.50 19.36 -12.16
CA PHE A 344 6.62 20.07 -13.08
C PHE A 344 7.20 21.49 -13.28
N GLU A 345 7.53 21.84 -14.53
CA GLU A 345 8.21 23.10 -14.88
C GLU A 345 7.50 24.34 -14.35
N ASP A 346 6.18 24.34 -14.30
CA ASP A 346 5.39 25.45 -13.79
C ASP A 346 5.58 25.71 -12.28
N ALA A 347 5.76 24.67 -11.49
CA ALA A 347 5.98 24.81 -10.06
C ALA A 347 7.38 25.39 -9.73
N ALA A 348 8.40 25.07 -10.53
CA ALA A 348 9.75 25.57 -10.36
C ALA A 348 9.88 27.06 -10.71
N ARG A 349 9.03 27.56 -11.62
CA ARG A 349 9.01 28.99 -12.05
C ARG A 349 8.29 29.90 -11.03
N ILE A 350 7.30 29.36 -10.32
CA ILE A 350 6.46 30.14 -9.41
C ILE A 350 7.09 30.24 -8.00
N PHE A 351 7.74 29.17 -7.56
CA PHE A 351 8.35 29.09 -6.23
C PHE A 351 9.88 28.96 -6.39
N GLY A 352 10.63 29.96 -5.99
CA GLY A 352 12.11 29.88 -5.96
C GLY A 352 12.60 28.67 -5.14
N GLN A 353 13.92 28.43 -5.11
CA GLN A 353 14.53 27.27 -4.43
C GLN A 353 14.11 27.13 -2.94
N GLU A 354 13.95 28.23 -2.24
CA GLU A 354 13.47 28.24 -0.84
C GLU A 354 12.04 27.73 -0.72
N GLY A 355 11.14 28.16 -1.59
CA GLY A 355 9.75 27.68 -1.60
C GLY A 355 9.60 26.20 -1.95
N GLN A 356 10.53 25.62 -2.71
CA GLN A 356 10.55 24.17 -2.97
C GLN A 356 10.92 23.38 -1.72
N LYS A 357 11.87 23.85 -0.92
CA LYS A 357 12.27 23.21 0.33
C LYS A 357 11.12 23.23 1.34
N GLU A 358 10.48 24.38 1.54
CA GLU A 358 9.33 24.52 2.43
C GLU A 358 8.17 23.61 2.02
N ARG A 359 7.91 23.49 0.72
CA ARG A 359 6.89 22.61 0.17
C ARG A 359 7.17 21.13 0.45
N LEU A 360 8.42 20.69 0.29
CA LEU A 360 8.86 19.34 0.61
C LEU A 360 8.76 19.05 2.12
N ASP A 361 9.18 19.98 2.96
CA ASP A 361 9.09 19.84 4.41
C ASP A 361 7.63 19.78 4.86
N HIS A 362 6.77 20.58 4.27
CA HIS A 362 5.33 20.54 4.54
C HIS A 362 4.69 19.21 4.08
N SER A 363 5.09 18.67 2.92
CA SER A 363 4.66 17.35 2.46
C SER A 363 5.07 16.24 3.43
N LYS A 364 6.31 16.27 3.92
CA LYS A 364 6.79 15.31 4.92
C LYS A 364 6.03 15.42 6.24
N GLN A 365 5.74 16.63 6.70
CA GLN A 365 4.93 16.84 7.91
C GLN A 365 3.52 16.26 7.76
N LYS A 366 2.88 16.39 6.60
CA LYS A 366 1.54 15.87 6.35
C LYS A 366 1.47 14.36 6.14
N GLY A 367 2.47 13.78 5.51
CA GLY A 367 2.45 12.37 5.10
C GLY A 367 3.35 11.47 5.94
N LEU A 368 4.63 11.83 6.10
CA LEU A 368 5.61 11.00 6.76
C LEU A 368 5.45 11.03 8.29
N THR A 369 5.30 12.21 8.89
CA THR A 369 5.20 12.33 10.36
C THR A 369 4.04 11.53 10.95
N PRO A 370 2.79 11.58 10.40
CA PRO A 370 1.71 10.74 10.90
C PRO A 370 1.98 9.24 10.76
N LEU A 371 2.68 8.83 9.70
CA LEU A 371 3.07 7.43 9.50
C LEU A 371 4.09 6.98 10.56
N LEU A 372 5.10 7.81 10.85
CA LEU A 372 6.09 7.54 11.90
C LEU A 372 5.42 7.44 13.28
N VAL A 373 4.52 8.37 13.61
CA VAL A 373 3.77 8.35 14.88
C VAL A 373 2.89 7.09 14.97
N PHE A 374 2.20 6.73 13.89
CA PHE A 374 1.42 5.50 13.85
C PHE A 374 2.30 4.27 14.10
N TYR A 375 3.41 4.15 13.38
CA TYR A 375 4.35 3.05 13.51
C TYR A 375 4.90 2.95 14.93
N GLN A 376 5.38 4.06 15.49
CA GLN A 376 5.86 4.16 16.86
C GLN A 376 4.81 3.70 17.87
N ASN A 377 3.56 4.15 17.73
CA ASN A 377 2.48 3.79 18.64
C ASN A 377 2.14 2.29 18.60
N VAL A 378 2.26 1.66 17.44
CA VAL A 378 2.01 0.22 17.32
C VAL A 378 3.16 -0.57 17.96
N ILE A 379 4.42 -0.21 17.69
CA ILE A 379 5.58 -0.89 18.27
C ILE A 379 5.66 -0.69 19.79
N ASN A 380 5.43 0.52 20.29
CA ASN A 380 5.50 0.84 21.74
C ASN A 380 4.40 0.16 22.59
N LYS A 381 3.46 -0.51 21.95
CA LYS A 381 2.40 -1.24 22.64
C LYS A 381 2.91 -2.57 23.22
N TYR A 382 3.93 -3.12 22.63
CA TYR A 382 4.47 -4.46 22.92
C TYR A 382 5.86 -4.43 23.55
#